data_58e2976242ab1e56a7009cc9548cf90e
#
_entry.id   58e2976242ab1e56a7009cc9548cf90e
#
_cell.length_a   1.000
_cell.length_b   1.000
_cell.length_c   1.000
_cell.angle_alpha   90.00
_cell.angle_beta   90.00
_cell.angle_gamma   90.00
#
_symmetry.space_group_name_H-M   'P 1'
#
loop_
_entity.id
_entity.type
_entity.pdbx_description
1 polymer ?
#
loop_
_entity_poly.entity_id
_entity_poly.type
_entity_poly.pdbx_seq_one_letter_code
_entity_poly.pdbx_strand_id
1 'polypeptide(L)'
;KVLNRQSANTINTIGCASPGIDPDFYKPVKDKRKHKGSYGLQEDSFIVGTVMRNQTRKLFIELMKSFRMFLDNAPKELADKTFLYLHTSYPEKGGWDIEEGILSNNLSGKVLCTYVCRGCSHWSPSKYRGPIKRCQKCGQRSAFMPNVGHGLSIEELIKVYNLFDLYVQYAICEGFGMPQVEAACCGVPVAAVNYSAMEDVVKHTNGYPIKVQKMFRELNTNAERAYPSNEHLAEIIETHFSKDEKFREQKSKDVRQGTINRYDWDQTAKVWEDYIDSYVPVNNQGNWSSPPRQSQIPQSVPEGMSYEQFVKWCFAALLNSPDRIDSYDAQKYLASLDFGCFLDGSYGPHLEPFNVNIMFNMFKARAEEKNTIELVRTGNLGITPMTFLTKGDLNA
;
A
#
# COMPACT_ATOMS: atom_id res chain seq x y z
N LYS A 1 -16.11 -14.78 -12.12
CA LYS A 1 -16.09 -15.24 -13.53
C LYS A 1 -14.68 -15.59 -14.01
N VAL A 2 -13.65 -14.73 -13.75
CA VAL A 2 -12.26 -14.99 -14.19
C VAL A 2 -11.69 -16.23 -13.51
N LEU A 3 -11.79 -16.33 -12.17
CA LEU A 3 -11.31 -17.50 -11.42
C LEU A 3 -11.95 -18.79 -11.90
N ASN A 4 -13.26 -18.83 -12.06
CA ASN A 4 -13.97 -20.03 -12.54
C ASN A 4 -13.50 -20.44 -13.93
N ARG A 5 -13.29 -19.46 -14.84
CA ARG A 5 -12.78 -19.75 -16.20
C ARG A 5 -11.33 -20.25 -16.18
N GLN A 6 -10.47 -19.66 -15.36
CA GLN A 6 -9.07 -20.08 -15.26
C GLN A 6 -8.90 -21.43 -14.58
N SER A 7 -9.80 -21.77 -13.65
CA SER A 7 -9.81 -23.08 -12.99
C SER A 7 -10.62 -24.15 -13.72
N ALA A 8 -11.03 -23.89 -14.96
CA ALA A 8 -11.92 -24.78 -15.72
C ALA A 8 -13.18 -25.19 -14.92
N ASN A 9 -13.73 -24.28 -14.13
CA ASN A 9 -14.87 -24.47 -13.24
C ASN A 9 -14.65 -25.51 -12.11
N THR A 10 -13.40 -25.81 -11.76
CA THR A 10 -13.09 -26.73 -10.63
C THR A 10 -13.15 -26.04 -9.27
N ILE A 11 -13.14 -24.70 -9.24
CA ILE A 11 -13.26 -23.90 -8.00
C ILE A 11 -14.71 -23.50 -7.80
N ASN A 12 -15.28 -23.86 -6.65
CA ASN A 12 -16.58 -23.37 -6.23
C ASN A 12 -16.42 -21.96 -5.60
N THR A 13 -16.93 -20.95 -6.28
CA THR A 13 -16.92 -19.57 -5.78
C THR A 13 -18.16 -19.33 -4.93
N ILE A 14 -17.98 -19.19 -3.62
CA ILE A 14 -19.04 -19.06 -2.63
C ILE A 14 -19.51 -17.62 -2.39
N GLY A 15 -18.64 -16.64 -2.65
CA GLY A 15 -18.96 -15.23 -2.44
C GLY A 15 -17.76 -14.32 -2.63
N CYS A 16 -17.95 -13.05 -2.32
CA CYS A 16 -16.92 -12.03 -2.30
C CYS A 16 -17.06 -11.20 -1.02
N ALA A 17 -16.14 -11.38 -0.08
CA ALA A 17 -16.00 -10.52 1.08
C ALA A 17 -15.02 -9.38 0.72
N SER A 18 -15.53 -8.16 0.60
CA SER A 18 -14.70 -6.97 0.35
C SER A 18 -13.91 -6.61 1.61
N PRO A 19 -12.74 -5.97 1.51
CA PRO A 19 -12.16 -5.29 2.67
C PRO A 19 -13.17 -4.32 3.28
N GLY A 20 -13.21 -4.26 4.62
CA GLY A 20 -14.14 -3.40 5.35
C GLY A 20 -13.51 -2.08 5.80
N ILE A 21 -14.35 -1.20 6.32
CA ILE A 21 -14.01 0.06 6.95
C ILE A 21 -14.80 0.19 8.26
N ASP A 22 -14.22 0.81 9.26
CA ASP A 22 -14.92 1.16 10.50
C ASP A 22 -15.50 2.58 10.40
N PRO A 23 -16.83 2.73 10.26
CA PRO A 23 -17.47 4.04 10.10
C PRO A 23 -17.49 4.88 11.37
N ASP A 24 -17.28 4.29 12.55
CA ASP A 24 -17.18 5.00 13.80
C ASP A 24 -15.78 5.61 13.98
N PHE A 25 -14.81 5.04 13.34
CA PHE A 25 -13.45 5.52 13.32
C PHE A 25 -13.23 6.53 12.18
N TYR A 26 -13.55 6.14 10.93
CA TYR A 26 -13.49 7.02 9.76
C TYR A 26 -14.77 7.83 9.63
N LYS A 27 -14.77 9.05 10.14
CA LYS A 27 -15.95 9.93 10.12
C LYS A 27 -15.62 11.36 9.74
N PRO A 28 -16.59 12.08 9.17
CA PRO A 28 -16.42 13.49 8.85
C PRO A 28 -16.27 14.34 10.12
N VAL A 29 -15.46 15.40 10.03
CA VAL A 29 -15.42 16.43 11.06
C VAL A 29 -16.69 17.28 11.02
N LYS A 30 -17.07 17.86 12.16
CA LYS A 30 -18.29 18.69 12.28
C LYS A 30 -18.23 19.98 11.45
N ASP A 31 -17.06 20.59 11.37
CA ASP A 31 -16.83 21.85 10.67
C ASP A 31 -15.52 21.76 9.87
N LYS A 32 -15.65 21.48 8.57
CA LYS A 32 -14.51 21.32 7.66
C LYS A 32 -13.74 22.62 7.47
N ARG A 33 -14.41 23.79 7.46
CA ARG A 33 -13.75 25.09 7.30
C ARG A 33 -12.82 25.36 8.46
N LYS A 34 -13.33 25.28 9.70
CA LYS A 34 -12.51 25.41 10.91
C LYS A 34 -11.40 24.38 10.97
N HIS A 35 -11.67 23.15 10.51
CA HIS A 35 -10.65 22.11 10.44
C HIS A 35 -9.49 22.50 9.53
N LYS A 36 -9.76 23.04 8.33
CA LYS A 36 -8.72 23.59 7.45
C LYS A 36 -7.96 24.73 8.11
N GLY A 37 -8.67 25.68 8.71
CA GLY A 37 -8.09 26.82 9.43
C GLY A 37 -7.14 26.39 10.57
N SER A 38 -7.47 25.32 11.30
CA SER A 38 -6.62 24.79 12.39
C SER A 38 -5.27 24.25 11.90
N TYR A 39 -5.15 23.95 10.61
CA TYR A 39 -3.90 23.56 9.93
C TYR A 39 -3.25 24.69 9.13
N GLY A 40 -3.72 25.94 9.28
CA GLY A 40 -3.17 27.10 8.58
C GLY A 40 -3.51 27.15 7.09
N LEU A 41 -4.53 26.41 6.66
CA LEU A 41 -5.08 26.47 5.31
C LEU A 41 -6.22 27.50 5.24
N GLN A 42 -6.47 28.05 4.06
CA GLN A 42 -7.61 28.93 3.86
C GLN A 42 -8.91 28.15 4.06
N GLU A 43 -9.79 28.65 4.91
CA GLU A 43 -11.03 27.96 5.33
C GLU A 43 -11.99 27.71 4.16
N ASP A 44 -12.05 28.65 3.19
CA ASP A 44 -12.87 28.57 1.98
C ASP A 44 -12.18 27.94 0.79
N SER A 45 -10.94 27.43 0.96
CA SER A 45 -10.23 26.74 -0.11
C SER A 45 -10.89 25.42 -0.49
N PHE A 46 -10.75 25.04 -1.76
CA PHE A 46 -11.08 23.70 -2.25
C PHE A 46 -9.81 22.85 -2.37
N ILE A 47 -9.87 21.62 -1.85
CA ILE A 47 -8.72 20.72 -1.84
C ILE A 47 -9.06 19.42 -2.56
N VAL A 48 -8.43 19.23 -3.72
CA VAL A 48 -8.38 17.95 -4.43
C VAL A 48 -7.27 17.13 -3.82
N GLY A 49 -7.60 16.05 -3.11
CA GLY A 49 -6.63 15.26 -2.35
C GLY A 49 -6.41 13.86 -2.90
N THR A 50 -5.22 13.35 -2.69
CA THR A 50 -4.91 11.93 -2.91
C THR A 50 -4.02 11.39 -1.79
N VAL A 51 -4.24 10.12 -1.43
CA VAL A 51 -3.43 9.35 -0.49
C VAL A 51 -2.96 8.10 -1.22
N MET A 52 -1.76 8.14 -1.76
CA MET A 52 -1.19 7.03 -2.53
C MET A 52 0.31 6.98 -2.30
N ARG A 53 0.86 5.77 -2.16
CA ARG A 53 2.31 5.60 -2.20
C ARG A 53 2.84 5.97 -3.59
N ASN A 54 3.99 6.60 -3.67
CA ASN A 54 4.61 7.00 -4.93
C ASN A 54 5.19 5.80 -5.67
N GLN A 55 4.36 5.18 -6.48
CA GLN A 55 4.69 4.02 -7.32
C GLN A 55 4.33 4.31 -8.77
N THR A 56 5.03 3.69 -9.74
CA THR A 56 4.83 3.93 -11.18
C THR A 56 3.39 3.73 -11.65
N ARG A 57 2.65 2.77 -11.06
CA ARG A 57 1.23 2.53 -11.37
C ARG A 57 0.29 3.63 -10.90
N LYS A 58 0.75 4.52 -10.00
CA LYS A 58 0.02 5.70 -9.52
C LYS A 58 0.43 6.90 -10.35
N LEU A 59 -0.46 7.40 -11.13
CA LEU A 59 -0.17 8.34 -12.19
C LEU A 59 -0.09 9.79 -11.67
N PHE A 60 0.87 10.08 -10.77
CA PHE A 60 1.01 11.41 -10.18
C PHE A 60 1.22 12.53 -11.21
N ILE A 61 2.03 12.27 -12.23
CA ILE A 61 2.30 13.28 -13.25
C ILE A 61 1.03 13.58 -14.07
N GLU A 62 0.27 12.54 -14.42
CA GLU A 62 -0.98 12.71 -15.16
C GLU A 62 -2.07 13.36 -14.28
N LEU A 63 -2.11 13.06 -12.98
CA LEU A 63 -2.97 13.76 -12.02
C LEU A 63 -2.65 15.28 -12.00
N MET A 64 -1.35 15.63 -11.98
CA MET A 64 -0.91 17.02 -12.04
C MET A 64 -1.28 17.69 -13.35
N LYS A 65 -1.17 17.00 -14.49
CA LYS A 65 -1.65 17.49 -15.80
C LYS A 65 -3.16 17.76 -15.78
N SER A 66 -3.94 16.81 -15.28
CA SER A 66 -5.39 16.99 -15.14
C SER A 66 -5.74 18.20 -14.26
N PHE A 67 -5.03 18.36 -13.15
CA PHE A 67 -5.22 19.50 -12.27
C PHE A 67 -4.80 20.81 -12.91
N ARG A 68 -3.73 20.83 -13.73
CA ARG A 68 -3.36 22.00 -14.52
C ARG A 68 -4.45 22.36 -15.54
N MET A 69 -4.97 21.36 -16.26
CA MET A 69 -6.07 21.57 -17.23
C MET A 69 -7.31 22.19 -16.55
N PHE A 70 -7.65 21.69 -15.33
CA PHE A 70 -8.71 22.31 -14.54
C PHE A 70 -8.40 23.78 -14.22
N LEU A 71 -7.20 24.11 -13.75
CA LEU A 71 -6.83 25.48 -13.41
C LEU A 71 -6.83 26.43 -14.61
N ASP A 72 -6.56 25.93 -15.82
CA ASP A 72 -6.58 26.70 -17.05
C ASP A 72 -7.99 27.00 -17.56
N ASN A 73 -8.93 26.09 -17.32
CA ASN A 73 -10.30 26.16 -17.83
C ASN A 73 -11.29 26.78 -16.83
N ALA A 74 -11.04 26.61 -15.54
CA ALA A 74 -11.95 27.05 -14.49
C ALA A 74 -11.99 28.60 -14.33
N PRO A 75 -13.10 29.16 -13.86
CA PRO A 75 -13.16 30.57 -13.48
C PRO A 75 -12.04 30.92 -12.50
N LYS A 76 -11.40 32.07 -12.72
CA LYS A 76 -10.22 32.49 -11.94
C LYS A 76 -10.43 32.40 -10.41
N GLU A 77 -11.58 32.86 -9.92
CA GLU A 77 -11.91 32.80 -8.49
C GLU A 77 -11.92 31.37 -7.94
N LEU A 78 -12.37 30.40 -8.75
CA LEU A 78 -12.37 29.00 -8.38
C LEU A 78 -10.95 28.44 -8.46
N ALA A 79 -10.22 28.71 -9.52
CA ALA A 79 -8.84 28.28 -9.70
C ALA A 79 -7.93 28.82 -8.59
N ASP A 80 -8.10 30.10 -8.19
CA ASP A 80 -7.24 30.74 -7.21
C ASP A 80 -7.34 30.08 -5.82
N LYS A 81 -8.52 29.62 -5.41
CA LYS A 81 -8.74 28.99 -4.10
C LYS A 81 -8.67 27.45 -4.11
N THR A 82 -8.39 26.84 -5.27
CA THR A 82 -8.28 25.37 -5.37
C THR A 82 -6.81 24.93 -5.32
N PHE A 83 -6.55 23.86 -4.55
CA PHE A 83 -5.24 23.26 -4.34
C PHE A 83 -5.28 21.75 -4.59
N LEU A 84 -4.18 21.20 -5.11
CA LEU A 84 -3.93 19.77 -5.17
C LEU A 84 -3.16 19.35 -3.90
N TYR A 85 -3.64 18.33 -3.20
CA TYR A 85 -2.98 17.82 -2.01
C TYR A 85 -2.45 16.42 -2.26
N LEU A 86 -1.15 16.24 -2.05
CA LEU A 86 -0.46 14.95 -2.20
C LEU A 86 -0.03 14.43 -0.82
N HIS A 87 -0.70 13.39 -0.33
CA HIS A 87 -0.19 12.57 0.77
C HIS A 87 0.52 11.38 0.16
N THR A 88 1.83 11.52 -0.01
CA THR A 88 2.68 10.54 -0.69
C THR A 88 4.10 10.60 -0.18
N SER A 89 4.88 9.56 -0.47
CA SER A 89 6.33 9.53 -0.23
C SER A 89 7.09 10.19 -1.37
N TYR A 90 8.09 11.02 -1.01
CA TYR A 90 9.03 11.60 -1.98
C TYR A 90 10.28 12.12 -1.27
N PRO A 91 11.51 11.83 -1.81
CA PRO A 91 11.78 10.96 -2.95
C PRO A 91 11.52 9.48 -2.60
N GLU A 92 11.14 8.68 -3.61
CA GLU A 92 10.98 7.24 -3.46
C GLU A 92 11.60 6.50 -4.65
N LYS A 93 12.38 5.43 -4.37
CA LYS A 93 13.04 4.63 -5.41
C LYS A 93 11.99 3.98 -6.33
N GLY A 94 12.11 4.19 -7.62
CA GLY A 94 11.15 3.68 -8.61
C GLY A 94 9.80 4.39 -8.62
N GLY A 95 9.67 5.54 -7.92
CA GLY A 95 8.51 6.41 -7.96
C GLY A 95 8.65 7.53 -8.99
N TRP A 96 7.61 8.34 -9.09
CA TRP A 96 7.59 9.55 -9.92
C TRP A 96 8.40 10.66 -9.27
N ASP A 97 9.02 11.49 -10.08
CA ASP A 97 9.62 12.75 -9.62
C ASP A 97 8.50 13.78 -9.41
N ILE A 98 8.10 13.96 -8.16
CA ILE A 98 7.02 14.87 -7.77
C ILE A 98 7.42 16.33 -8.01
N GLU A 99 8.69 16.68 -7.77
CA GLU A 99 9.19 18.05 -7.98
C GLU A 99 9.18 18.42 -9.44
N GLU A 100 9.71 17.55 -10.30
CA GLU A 100 9.64 17.73 -11.76
C GLU A 100 8.20 17.83 -12.24
N GLY A 101 7.32 16.97 -11.73
CA GLY A 101 5.88 17.02 -12.08
C GLY A 101 5.22 18.36 -11.72
N ILE A 102 5.58 18.95 -10.57
CA ILE A 102 5.07 20.27 -10.14
C ILE A 102 5.60 21.37 -11.06
N LEU A 103 6.89 21.32 -11.38
CA LEU A 103 7.54 22.33 -12.20
C LEU A 103 7.06 22.29 -13.67
N SER A 104 7.09 21.12 -14.28
CA SER A 104 6.71 20.92 -15.68
C SER A 104 5.23 21.24 -15.96
N ASN A 105 4.37 21.14 -14.94
CA ASN A 105 2.96 21.48 -15.05
C ASN A 105 2.63 22.90 -14.50
N ASN A 106 3.62 23.73 -14.19
CA ASN A 106 3.42 25.09 -13.66
C ASN A 106 2.49 25.13 -12.42
N LEU A 107 2.68 24.18 -11.48
CA LEU A 107 1.87 24.04 -10.27
C LEU A 107 2.55 24.60 -9.02
N SER A 108 3.63 25.37 -9.15
CA SER A 108 4.32 26.03 -8.02
C SER A 108 3.33 26.86 -7.20
N GLY A 109 3.28 26.56 -5.88
CA GLY A 109 2.35 27.23 -4.96
C GLY A 109 0.90 26.71 -4.97
N LYS A 110 0.54 25.78 -5.87
CA LYS A 110 -0.77 25.13 -5.97
C LYS A 110 -0.81 23.70 -5.40
N VAL A 111 0.35 23.14 -5.07
CA VAL A 111 0.44 21.79 -4.51
C VAL A 111 0.72 21.87 -3.01
N LEU A 112 -0.10 21.19 -2.22
CA LEU A 112 0.04 20.95 -0.80
C LEU A 112 0.59 19.53 -0.58
N CYS A 113 1.42 19.35 0.43
CA CYS A 113 1.92 18.04 0.84
C CYS A 113 1.87 17.91 2.35
N THR A 114 1.74 16.67 2.82
CA THR A 114 1.97 16.32 4.23
C THR A 114 3.45 16.33 4.53
N TYR A 115 3.85 16.91 5.65
CA TYR A 115 5.21 16.82 6.19
C TYR A 115 5.17 16.30 7.61
N VAL A 116 6.06 15.38 7.94
CA VAL A 116 6.21 14.76 9.27
C VAL A 116 7.61 15.06 9.79
N CYS A 117 7.72 15.60 10.97
CA CYS A 117 9.00 15.93 11.60
C CYS A 117 9.59 14.69 12.28
N ARG A 118 10.79 14.29 11.89
CA ARG A 118 11.51 13.18 12.53
C ARG A 118 11.98 13.49 13.96
N GLY A 119 12.10 14.77 14.31
CA GLY A 119 12.58 15.17 15.64
C GLY A 119 11.48 15.24 16.70
N CYS A 120 10.23 15.61 16.33
CA CYS A 120 9.14 15.79 17.29
C CYS A 120 7.82 15.17 16.87
N SER A 121 7.81 14.36 15.82
CA SER A 121 6.63 13.69 15.23
C SER A 121 5.47 14.61 14.85
N HIS A 122 5.67 15.95 14.90
CA HIS A 122 4.64 16.88 14.47
C HIS A 122 4.45 16.79 12.96
N TRP A 123 3.20 16.65 12.52
CA TRP A 123 2.85 16.72 11.12
C TRP A 123 2.10 18.00 10.77
N SER A 124 2.23 18.44 9.55
CA SER A 124 1.48 19.59 9.03
C SER A 124 1.32 19.52 7.52
N PRO A 125 0.15 19.93 6.99
CA PRO A 125 0.01 20.23 5.56
C PRO A 125 0.76 21.51 5.23
N SER A 126 1.33 21.59 4.04
CA SER A 126 2.03 22.80 3.62
C SER A 126 2.20 22.81 2.11
N LYS A 127 2.26 24.02 1.50
CA LYS A 127 2.67 24.16 0.11
C LYS A 127 4.02 23.49 -0.11
N TYR A 128 4.13 22.74 -1.21
CA TYR A 128 5.37 22.08 -1.57
C TYR A 128 6.51 23.11 -1.76
N ARG A 129 7.63 22.87 -1.12
CA ARG A 129 8.88 23.66 -1.21
C ARG A 129 10.11 22.75 -1.12
N GLY A 130 10.02 21.58 -1.76
CA GLY A 130 11.01 20.53 -1.70
C GLY A 130 10.66 19.40 -0.71
N PRO A 131 11.42 18.29 -0.75
CA PRO A 131 11.12 17.09 0.05
C PRO A 131 11.38 17.27 1.55
N ILE A 132 12.13 18.30 1.95
CA ILE A 132 12.51 18.56 3.35
C ILE A 132 12.30 20.03 3.67
N LYS A 133 11.69 20.31 4.82
CA LYS A 133 11.53 21.68 5.31
C LYS A 133 11.79 21.82 6.82
N ARG A 134 11.76 23.05 7.32
CA ARG A 134 11.77 23.32 8.75
C ARG A 134 10.43 22.94 9.39
N CYS A 135 10.49 22.23 10.49
CA CYS A 135 9.29 21.91 11.30
C CYS A 135 8.72 23.19 11.92
N GLN A 136 7.42 23.38 11.79
CA GLN A 136 6.72 24.55 12.36
C GLN A 136 6.68 24.52 13.91
N LYS A 137 6.78 23.32 14.51
CA LYS A 137 6.72 23.16 15.97
C LYS A 137 8.09 23.28 16.64
N CYS A 138 9.11 22.54 16.17
CA CYS A 138 10.41 22.51 16.82
C CYS A 138 11.50 23.32 16.09
N GLY A 139 11.22 23.91 14.94
CA GLY A 139 12.16 24.72 14.16
C GLY A 139 13.27 23.94 13.41
N GLN A 140 13.46 22.67 13.69
CA GLN A 140 14.50 21.85 13.06
C GLN A 140 14.20 21.59 11.57
N ARG A 141 15.24 21.50 10.74
CA ARG A 141 15.11 21.10 9.32
C ARG A 141 14.99 19.58 9.21
N SER A 142 13.91 19.04 9.77
CA SER A 142 13.68 17.60 9.92
C SER A 142 12.24 17.18 9.56
N ALA A 143 11.47 18.05 8.91
CA ALA A 143 10.14 17.71 8.42
C ALA A 143 10.25 17.20 6.97
N PHE A 144 9.87 15.94 6.75
CA PHE A 144 9.94 15.21 5.48
C PHE A 144 8.53 14.83 5.01
N MET A 145 8.37 14.60 3.72
CA MET A 145 7.16 13.92 3.23
C MET A 145 7.09 12.51 3.83
N PRO A 146 5.87 11.99 4.15
CA PRO A 146 5.72 10.70 4.82
C PRO A 146 6.29 9.56 3.97
N ASN A 147 6.74 8.51 4.62
CA ASN A 147 7.19 7.28 4.00
C ASN A 147 6.83 6.07 4.88
N VAL A 148 7.14 4.85 4.44
CA VAL A 148 6.79 3.60 5.14
C VAL A 148 7.34 3.56 6.58
N GLY A 149 8.54 4.13 6.82
CA GLY A 149 9.15 4.16 8.15
C GLY A 149 8.73 5.35 9.03
N HIS A 150 8.19 6.42 8.42
CA HIS A 150 7.76 7.64 9.11
C HIS A 150 6.49 8.17 8.44
N GLY A 151 5.37 7.52 8.74
CA GLY A 151 4.04 7.89 8.30
C GLY A 151 3.28 8.67 9.38
N LEU A 152 1.99 8.83 9.14
CA LEU A 152 1.00 9.29 10.11
C LEU A 152 0.37 8.08 10.81
N SER A 153 -0.11 8.27 12.04
CA SER A 153 -1.06 7.33 12.63
C SER A 153 -2.38 7.34 11.84
N ILE A 154 -3.21 6.33 12.05
CA ILE A 154 -4.51 6.27 11.35
C ILE A 154 -5.38 7.47 11.76
N GLU A 155 -5.37 7.87 13.04
CA GLU A 155 -6.10 9.05 13.54
C GLU A 155 -5.63 10.35 12.90
N GLU A 156 -4.34 10.46 12.62
CA GLU A 156 -3.77 11.62 11.92
C GLU A 156 -4.12 11.58 10.43
N LEU A 157 -4.12 10.40 9.82
CA LEU A 157 -4.51 10.23 8.42
C LEU A 157 -5.98 10.58 8.19
N ILE A 158 -6.87 10.24 9.13
CA ILE A 158 -8.28 10.67 9.11
C ILE A 158 -8.40 12.20 9.10
N LYS A 159 -7.55 12.90 9.86
CA LYS A 159 -7.50 14.37 9.82
C LYS A 159 -7.06 14.90 8.45
N VAL A 160 -6.16 14.19 7.76
CA VAL A 160 -5.77 14.52 6.38
C VAL A 160 -6.94 14.32 5.41
N TYR A 161 -7.65 13.19 5.47
CA TYR A 161 -8.85 12.98 4.63
C TYR A 161 -9.88 14.08 4.82
N ASN A 162 -10.08 14.52 6.05
CA ASN A 162 -11.04 15.60 6.38
C ASN A 162 -10.61 17.00 5.87
N LEU A 163 -9.40 17.17 5.37
CA LEU A 163 -9.01 18.40 4.64
C LEU A 163 -9.53 18.42 3.21
N PHE A 164 -9.82 17.26 2.62
CA PHE A 164 -10.15 17.13 1.19
C PHE A 164 -11.62 17.44 0.92
N ASP A 165 -11.88 18.13 -0.18
CA ASP A 165 -13.23 18.36 -0.70
C ASP A 165 -13.57 17.40 -1.85
N LEU A 166 -12.55 16.86 -2.50
CA LEU A 166 -12.64 15.78 -3.50
C LEU A 166 -11.41 14.89 -3.35
N TYR A 167 -11.61 13.59 -3.21
CA TYR A 167 -10.53 12.60 -3.25
C TYR A 167 -10.37 12.04 -4.66
N VAL A 168 -9.14 11.90 -5.13
CA VAL A 168 -8.85 11.33 -6.45
C VAL A 168 -7.99 10.07 -6.33
N GLN A 169 -8.50 8.94 -6.84
CA GLN A 169 -7.74 7.71 -7.02
C GLN A 169 -7.31 7.57 -8.48
N TYR A 170 -6.07 7.97 -8.78
CA TYR A 170 -5.56 8.06 -10.15
C TYR A 170 -4.47 7.01 -10.39
N ALA A 171 -4.86 5.86 -10.91
CA ALA A 171 -3.96 4.72 -11.10
C ALA A 171 -4.35 3.90 -12.32
N ILE A 172 -3.38 3.19 -12.92
CA ILE A 172 -3.64 2.28 -14.05
C ILE A 172 -4.41 1.02 -13.64
N CYS A 173 -4.34 0.66 -12.37
CA CYS A 173 -5.09 -0.43 -11.74
C CYS A 173 -4.95 -0.41 -10.23
N GLU A 174 -5.91 -1.03 -9.54
CA GLU A 174 -5.89 -1.30 -8.10
C GLU A 174 -6.41 -2.69 -7.78
N GLY A 175 -5.88 -3.29 -6.69
CA GLY A 175 -6.45 -4.51 -6.12
C GLY A 175 -7.76 -4.24 -5.38
N PHE A 176 -7.80 -3.11 -4.64
CA PHE A 176 -9.00 -2.59 -3.99
C PHE A 176 -8.94 -1.06 -3.88
N GLY A 177 -7.88 -0.51 -3.29
CA GLY A 177 -7.70 0.93 -3.09
C GLY A 177 -8.36 1.41 -1.79
N MET A 178 -7.93 0.89 -0.65
CA MET A 178 -8.44 1.30 0.67
C MET A 178 -8.59 2.81 0.83
N PRO A 179 -7.60 3.66 0.43
CA PRO A 179 -7.69 5.10 0.63
C PRO A 179 -8.92 5.77 0.02
N GLN A 180 -9.47 5.26 -1.09
CA GLN A 180 -10.72 5.82 -1.66
C GLN A 180 -11.94 5.49 -0.78
N VAL A 181 -11.95 4.33 -0.12
CA VAL A 181 -13.03 3.93 0.81
C VAL A 181 -12.90 4.70 2.13
N GLU A 182 -11.68 4.89 2.61
CA GLU A 182 -11.38 5.69 3.82
C GLU A 182 -11.81 7.15 3.65
N ALA A 183 -11.46 7.76 2.50
CA ALA A 183 -11.90 9.12 2.16
C ALA A 183 -13.43 9.20 2.06
N ALA A 184 -14.06 8.25 1.35
CA ALA A 184 -15.51 8.19 1.19
C ALA A 184 -16.23 8.04 2.54
N CYS A 185 -15.69 7.22 3.44
CA CYS A 185 -16.21 7.04 4.80
C CYS A 185 -16.10 8.33 5.63
N CYS A 186 -15.06 9.14 5.42
CA CYS A 186 -14.95 10.50 5.97
C CYS A 186 -15.89 11.51 5.28
N GLY A 187 -16.79 11.09 4.41
CA GLY A 187 -17.71 11.96 3.68
C GLY A 187 -17.05 12.80 2.59
N VAL A 188 -15.90 12.37 2.09
CA VAL A 188 -15.20 13.03 0.98
C VAL A 188 -15.63 12.39 -0.34
N PRO A 189 -16.26 13.15 -1.27
CA PRO A 189 -16.58 12.64 -2.59
C PRO A 189 -15.35 12.07 -3.29
N VAL A 190 -15.50 10.94 -3.97
CA VAL A 190 -14.40 10.20 -4.61
C VAL A 190 -14.53 10.27 -6.12
N ALA A 191 -13.45 10.64 -6.80
CA ALA A 191 -13.27 10.43 -8.23
C ALA A 191 -12.22 9.32 -8.44
N ALA A 192 -12.57 8.26 -9.17
CA ALA A 192 -11.68 7.15 -9.40
C ALA A 192 -11.76 6.64 -10.84
N VAL A 193 -10.65 6.09 -11.34
CA VAL A 193 -10.62 5.53 -12.70
C VAL A 193 -11.63 4.39 -12.82
N ASN A 194 -12.48 4.45 -13.83
CA ASN A 194 -13.54 3.47 -14.08
C ASN A 194 -12.97 2.15 -14.63
N TYR A 195 -12.10 1.52 -13.83
CA TYR A 195 -11.40 0.30 -14.19
C TYR A 195 -10.93 -0.47 -12.96
N SER A 196 -10.86 -1.80 -13.07
CA SER A 196 -10.45 -2.75 -12.01
C SER A 196 -11.29 -2.58 -10.73
N ALA A 197 -10.73 -2.75 -9.55
CA ALA A 197 -11.46 -2.57 -8.30
C ALA A 197 -11.93 -1.13 -8.04
N MET A 198 -11.31 -0.13 -8.69
CA MET A 198 -11.74 1.27 -8.56
C MET A 198 -13.13 1.51 -9.16
N GLU A 199 -13.50 0.79 -10.23
CA GLU A 199 -14.84 0.83 -10.83
C GLU A 199 -15.92 0.41 -9.82
N ASP A 200 -15.70 -0.70 -9.13
CA ASP A 200 -16.64 -1.18 -8.12
C ASP A 200 -16.78 -0.19 -6.96
N VAL A 201 -15.66 0.33 -6.46
CA VAL A 201 -15.68 1.26 -5.34
C VAL A 201 -16.38 2.55 -5.71
N VAL A 202 -16.02 3.19 -6.82
CA VAL A 202 -16.63 4.46 -7.23
C VAL A 202 -18.13 4.33 -7.48
N LYS A 203 -18.56 3.18 -7.99
CA LYS A 203 -19.97 2.86 -8.20
C LYS A 203 -20.75 2.72 -6.89
N HIS A 204 -20.22 1.92 -5.94
CA HIS A 204 -20.91 1.66 -4.68
C HIS A 204 -20.88 2.86 -3.73
N THR A 205 -19.85 3.71 -3.81
CA THR A 205 -19.78 4.94 -3.04
C THR A 205 -20.49 6.12 -3.68
N ASN A 206 -21.22 5.92 -4.79
CA ASN A 206 -21.82 7.04 -5.54
C ASN A 206 -20.79 8.12 -5.92
N GLY A 207 -19.55 7.72 -6.23
CA GLY A 207 -18.47 8.63 -6.61
C GLY A 207 -18.57 9.12 -8.06
N TYR A 208 -17.47 9.64 -8.57
CA TYR A 208 -17.32 10.12 -9.95
C TYR A 208 -16.42 9.16 -10.73
N PRO A 209 -16.95 8.34 -11.67
CA PRO A 209 -16.13 7.45 -12.48
C PRO A 209 -15.36 8.27 -13.53
N ILE A 210 -14.03 8.23 -13.48
CA ILE A 210 -13.16 8.86 -14.46
C ILE A 210 -13.09 7.95 -15.69
N LYS A 211 -13.38 8.48 -16.87
CA LYS A 211 -13.34 7.75 -18.14
C LYS A 211 -11.96 7.18 -18.41
N VAL A 212 -11.92 5.96 -18.93
CA VAL A 212 -10.71 5.35 -19.48
C VAL A 212 -10.46 5.95 -20.88
N GLN A 213 -9.30 6.55 -21.09
CA GLN A 213 -8.90 7.08 -22.38
C GLN A 213 -8.45 5.98 -23.32
N LYS A 214 -7.61 5.06 -22.80
CA LYS A 214 -7.11 3.91 -23.55
C LYS A 214 -6.78 2.74 -22.64
N MET A 215 -6.87 1.54 -23.19
CA MET A 215 -6.32 0.33 -22.59
C MET A 215 -4.94 0.05 -23.20
N PHE A 216 -4.03 -0.50 -22.39
CA PHE A 216 -2.74 -0.96 -22.85
C PHE A 216 -2.33 -2.22 -22.12
N ARG A 217 -1.40 -2.97 -22.71
CA ARG A 217 -0.85 -4.18 -22.10
C ARG A 217 0.49 -3.86 -21.47
N GLU A 218 0.57 -4.10 -20.16
CA GLU A 218 1.80 -3.89 -19.40
C GLU A 218 2.81 -4.99 -19.70
N LEU A 219 4.02 -4.63 -20.11
CA LEU A 219 5.02 -5.60 -20.57
C LEU A 219 5.43 -6.63 -19.49
N ASN A 220 5.65 -6.16 -18.27
CA ASN A 220 6.17 -7.01 -17.20
C ASN A 220 5.17 -8.07 -16.71
N THR A 221 3.88 -7.75 -16.72
CA THR A 221 2.83 -8.62 -16.18
C THR A 221 1.94 -9.22 -17.26
N ASN A 222 2.06 -8.74 -18.50
CA ASN A 222 1.16 -9.04 -19.63
C ASN A 222 -0.33 -8.77 -19.31
N ALA A 223 -0.61 -7.96 -18.28
CA ALA A 223 -1.97 -7.60 -17.88
C ALA A 223 -2.46 -6.36 -18.62
N GLU A 224 -3.75 -6.31 -18.88
CA GLU A 224 -4.39 -5.07 -19.38
C GLU A 224 -4.46 -4.04 -18.27
N ARG A 225 -4.20 -2.77 -18.61
CA ARG A 225 -4.22 -1.61 -17.74
C ARG A 225 -4.98 -0.48 -18.39
N ALA A 226 -5.61 0.35 -17.58
CA ALA A 226 -6.36 1.51 -18.03
C ALA A 226 -5.54 2.79 -17.88
N TYR A 227 -5.50 3.58 -18.92
CA TYR A 227 -4.99 4.94 -18.86
C TYR A 227 -6.18 5.91 -18.78
N PRO A 228 -6.31 6.72 -17.72
CA PRO A 228 -7.46 7.59 -17.53
C PRO A 228 -7.43 8.81 -18.44
N SER A 229 -8.59 9.45 -18.66
CA SER A 229 -8.69 10.75 -19.34
C SER A 229 -8.41 11.88 -18.36
N ASN A 230 -7.37 12.66 -18.67
CA ASN A 230 -6.98 13.86 -17.93
C ASN A 230 -8.05 14.95 -18.05
N GLU A 231 -8.61 15.10 -19.24
CA GLU A 231 -9.68 16.07 -19.55
C GLU A 231 -10.92 15.77 -18.70
N HIS A 232 -11.35 14.52 -18.64
CA HIS A 232 -12.54 14.16 -17.89
C HIS A 232 -12.35 14.34 -16.37
N LEU A 233 -11.15 14.12 -15.84
CA LEU A 233 -10.88 14.46 -14.44
C LEU A 233 -10.95 15.97 -14.21
N ALA A 234 -10.39 16.78 -15.10
CA ALA A 234 -10.49 18.24 -15.03
C ALA A 234 -11.96 18.70 -15.02
N GLU A 235 -12.79 18.15 -15.91
CA GLU A 235 -14.25 18.39 -15.96
C GLU A 235 -14.96 17.98 -14.65
N ILE A 236 -14.59 16.85 -14.06
CA ILE A 236 -15.17 16.39 -12.78
C ILE A 236 -14.84 17.39 -11.67
N ILE A 237 -13.59 17.85 -11.57
CA ILE A 237 -13.15 18.83 -10.56
C ILE A 237 -13.95 20.14 -10.72
N GLU A 238 -14.01 20.67 -11.93
CA GLU A 238 -14.74 21.90 -12.24
C GLU A 238 -16.22 21.76 -11.92
N THR A 239 -16.86 20.71 -12.43
CA THR A 239 -18.28 20.43 -12.21
C THR A 239 -18.61 20.33 -10.72
N HIS A 240 -17.81 19.60 -9.95
CA HIS A 240 -18.05 19.40 -8.51
C HIS A 240 -17.95 20.72 -7.73
N PHE A 241 -16.90 21.52 -7.99
CA PHE A 241 -16.67 22.74 -7.23
C PHE A 241 -17.51 23.93 -7.69
N SER A 242 -18.04 23.91 -8.92
CA SER A 242 -18.98 24.89 -9.42
C SER A 242 -20.40 24.72 -8.86
N LYS A 243 -20.72 23.56 -8.26
CA LYS A 243 -22.01 23.36 -7.60
C LYS A 243 -22.10 24.15 -6.30
N ASP A 244 -23.34 24.44 -5.87
CA ASP A 244 -23.59 25.09 -4.60
C ASP A 244 -23.20 24.24 -3.39
N GLU A 245 -23.16 24.84 -2.22
CA GLU A 245 -22.79 24.17 -0.97
C GLU A 245 -23.76 23.04 -0.63
N LYS A 246 -25.06 23.25 -0.83
CA LYS A 246 -26.10 22.27 -0.55
C LYS A 246 -25.90 20.97 -1.37
N PHE A 247 -25.56 21.11 -2.64
CA PHE A 247 -25.24 19.95 -3.48
C PHE A 247 -24.00 19.20 -2.95
N ARG A 248 -22.93 19.93 -2.60
CA ARG A 248 -21.70 19.31 -2.08
C ARG A 248 -21.91 18.60 -0.74
N GLU A 249 -22.71 19.18 0.15
CA GLU A 249 -23.11 18.56 1.42
C GLU A 249 -23.93 17.27 1.18
N GLN A 250 -24.90 17.32 0.26
CA GLN A 250 -25.67 16.14 -0.06
C GLN A 250 -24.80 15.04 -0.67
N LYS A 251 -23.91 15.41 -1.60
CA LYS A 251 -22.95 14.47 -2.20
C LYS A 251 -22.04 13.83 -1.15
N SER A 252 -21.59 14.58 -0.16
CA SER A 252 -20.80 14.09 0.97
C SER A 252 -21.58 13.04 1.78
N LYS A 253 -22.85 13.28 2.08
CA LYS A 253 -23.72 12.33 2.78
C LYS A 253 -23.95 11.06 1.95
N ASP A 254 -24.25 11.21 0.68
CA ASP A 254 -24.52 10.08 -0.23
C ASP A 254 -23.29 9.17 -0.37
N VAL A 255 -22.10 9.75 -0.51
CA VAL A 255 -20.85 9.00 -0.63
C VAL A 255 -20.56 8.23 0.66
N ARG A 256 -20.71 8.86 1.82
CA ARG A 256 -20.55 8.17 3.11
C ARG A 256 -21.57 7.05 3.28
N GLN A 257 -22.85 7.31 3.01
CA GLN A 257 -23.88 6.31 3.16
C GLN A 257 -23.67 5.10 2.23
N GLY A 258 -23.30 5.35 0.98
CA GLY A 258 -22.94 4.29 0.03
C GLY A 258 -21.75 3.44 0.52
N THR A 259 -20.77 4.10 1.15
CA THR A 259 -19.61 3.43 1.73
C THR A 259 -19.99 2.54 2.90
N ILE A 260 -20.75 3.04 3.85
CA ILE A 260 -21.22 2.28 5.02
C ILE A 260 -22.06 1.08 4.56
N ASN A 261 -23.03 1.30 3.66
CA ASN A 261 -23.89 0.24 3.19
C ASN A 261 -23.15 -0.91 2.51
N ARG A 262 -21.96 -0.69 1.99
CA ARG A 262 -21.23 -1.71 1.21
C ARG A 262 -19.95 -2.19 1.85
N TYR A 263 -19.26 -1.35 2.63
CA TYR A 263 -17.89 -1.58 3.09
C TYR A 263 -17.75 -1.52 4.61
N ASP A 264 -18.84 -1.49 5.38
CA ASP A 264 -18.77 -1.67 6.82
C ASP A 264 -18.16 -3.04 7.16
N TRP A 265 -17.28 -3.10 8.16
CA TRP A 265 -16.68 -4.34 8.61
C TRP A 265 -17.71 -5.39 9.01
N ASP A 266 -18.84 -4.98 9.59
CA ASP A 266 -19.92 -5.90 9.98
C ASP A 266 -20.51 -6.63 8.77
N GLN A 267 -20.61 -5.94 7.62
CA GLN A 267 -21.04 -6.56 6.37
C GLN A 267 -20.03 -7.61 5.87
N THR A 268 -18.75 -7.29 5.98
CA THR A 268 -17.66 -8.20 5.58
C THR A 268 -17.58 -9.40 6.53
N ALA A 269 -17.65 -9.17 7.83
CA ALA A 269 -17.63 -10.21 8.85
C ALA A 269 -18.77 -11.20 8.66
N LYS A 270 -19.98 -10.67 8.40
CA LYS A 270 -21.15 -11.52 8.16
C LYS A 270 -20.97 -12.46 6.96
N VAL A 271 -20.35 -12.02 5.88
CA VAL A 271 -20.06 -12.90 4.72
C VAL A 271 -19.13 -14.06 5.14
N TRP A 272 -18.15 -13.78 5.98
CA TRP A 272 -17.25 -14.82 6.50
C TRP A 272 -17.94 -15.75 7.49
N GLU A 273 -18.73 -15.21 8.43
CA GLU A 273 -19.50 -15.98 9.40
C GLU A 273 -20.48 -16.92 8.69
N ASP A 274 -21.30 -16.40 7.79
CA ASP A 274 -22.28 -17.20 7.02
C ASP A 274 -21.60 -18.34 6.25
N TYR A 275 -20.37 -18.10 5.72
CA TYR A 275 -19.61 -19.14 5.05
C TYR A 275 -19.04 -20.18 6.02
N ILE A 276 -18.43 -19.73 7.10
CA ILE A 276 -17.82 -20.62 8.11
C ILE A 276 -18.89 -21.51 8.73
N ASP A 277 -20.05 -20.93 9.07
CA ASP A 277 -21.17 -21.66 9.68
C ASP A 277 -21.84 -22.64 8.71
N SER A 278 -21.84 -22.32 7.42
CA SER A 278 -22.39 -23.22 6.37
C SER A 278 -21.40 -24.28 5.90
N TYR A 279 -20.13 -24.16 6.27
CA TYR A 279 -19.08 -25.07 5.80
C TYR A 279 -19.19 -26.44 6.48
N VAL A 280 -19.43 -27.47 5.66
CA VAL A 280 -19.35 -28.87 6.12
C VAL A 280 -17.93 -29.37 5.89
N PRO A 281 -17.16 -29.65 6.96
CA PRO A 281 -15.79 -30.16 6.81
C PRO A 281 -15.79 -31.46 5.99
N VAL A 282 -15.06 -31.47 4.89
CA VAL A 282 -14.81 -32.70 4.15
C VAL A 282 -13.87 -33.54 4.99
N ASN A 283 -14.29 -34.75 5.34
CA ASN A 283 -13.46 -35.69 6.09
C ASN A 283 -12.29 -36.18 5.20
N ASN A 284 -11.18 -35.47 5.23
CA ASN A 284 -9.96 -35.80 4.50
C ASN A 284 -9.03 -36.74 5.28
N GLN A 285 -9.51 -37.43 6.31
CA GLN A 285 -8.70 -38.33 7.13
C GLN A 285 -7.99 -39.43 6.30
N GLY A 286 -8.49 -39.76 5.10
CA GLY A 286 -7.83 -40.68 4.19
C GLY A 286 -6.60 -40.14 3.47
N ASN A 287 -6.39 -38.82 3.41
CA ASN A 287 -5.31 -38.19 2.64
C ASN A 287 -4.06 -37.84 3.49
N TRP A 288 -4.18 -37.88 4.81
CA TRP A 288 -3.09 -37.63 5.73
C TRP A 288 -2.66 -38.95 6.34
N SER A 289 -1.73 -39.64 5.68
CA SER A 289 -1.20 -40.92 6.20
C SER A 289 -0.40 -40.81 7.51
N SER A 290 0.04 -39.60 7.81
CA SER A 290 0.56 -39.23 9.15
C SER A 290 0.60 -37.70 9.30
N PRO A 291 0.34 -37.14 10.49
CA PRO A 291 0.56 -35.71 10.69
C PRO A 291 2.04 -35.40 10.45
N PRO A 292 2.36 -34.20 9.92
CA PRO A 292 3.74 -33.79 9.75
C PRO A 292 4.48 -33.92 11.08
N ARG A 293 5.56 -34.70 11.09
CA ARG A 293 6.37 -34.85 12.30
C ARG A 293 7.07 -33.53 12.58
N GLN A 294 6.99 -33.06 13.80
CA GLN A 294 7.79 -31.94 14.22
C GLN A 294 9.28 -32.35 14.15
N SER A 295 10.05 -31.72 13.28
CA SER A 295 11.47 -31.97 13.18
C SER A 295 12.17 -31.40 14.39
N GLN A 296 13.02 -32.21 15.03
CA GLN A 296 13.94 -31.67 16.02
C GLN A 296 15.04 -30.89 15.27
N ILE A 297 15.18 -29.62 15.61
CA ILE A 297 16.27 -28.82 15.05
C ILE A 297 17.58 -29.35 15.68
N PRO A 298 18.57 -29.71 14.87
CA PRO A 298 19.85 -30.17 15.41
C PRO A 298 20.47 -29.11 16.31
N GLN A 299 21.11 -29.55 17.38
CA GLN A 299 21.73 -28.66 18.38
C GLN A 299 23.10 -28.15 17.91
N SER A 300 23.75 -28.84 17.00
CA SER A 300 25.09 -28.52 16.49
C SER A 300 25.21 -28.86 15.01
N VAL A 301 26.12 -28.19 14.36
CA VAL A 301 26.49 -28.43 12.96
C VAL A 301 27.68 -29.39 12.92
N PRO A 302 27.69 -30.42 12.06
CA PRO A 302 28.87 -31.29 11.88
C PRO A 302 30.11 -30.51 11.46
N GLU A 303 31.28 -30.84 12.03
CA GLU A 303 32.53 -30.18 11.65
C GLU A 303 32.98 -30.55 10.22
N GLY A 304 33.70 -29.63 9.57
CA GLY A 304 34.32 -29.88 8.26
C GLY A 304 33.36 -29.78 7.07
N MET A 305 32.18 -29.22 7.25
CA MET A 305 31.21 -29.01 6.19
C MET A 305 31.68 -27.90 5.23
N SER A 306 31.60 -28.17 3.93
CA SER A 306 31.72 -27.09 2.93
C SER A 306 30.50 -26.15 2.99
N TYR A 307 30.63 -24.95 2.43
CA TYR A 307 29.51 -24.01 2.38
C TYR A 307 28.26 -24.58 1.70
N GLU A 308 28.45 -25.27 0.59
CA GLU A 308 27.34 -25.94 -0.11
C GLU A 308 26.68 -27.04 0.72
N GLN A 309 27.48 -27.83 1.42
CA GLN A 309 26.98 -28.84 2.33
C GLN A 309 26.24 -28.22 3.52
N PHE A 310 26.72 -27.08 4.01
CA PHE A 310 26.05 -26.32 5.07
C PHE A 310 24.67 -25.83 4.63
N VAL A 311 24.57 -25.26 3.44
CA VAL A 311 23.28 -24.80 2.89
C VAL A 311 22.30 -25.96 2.80
N LYS A 312 22.71 -27.08 2.21
CA LYS A 312 21.89 -28.30 2.14
C LYS A 312 21.48 -28.82 3.53
N TRP A 313 22.42 -28.80 4.46
CA TRP A 313 22.19 -29.27 5.81
C TRP A 313 21.20 -28.36 6.56
N CYS A 314 21.31 -27.05 6.44
CA CYS A 314 20.34 -26.11 7.02
C CYS A 314 18.92 -26.39 6.50
N PHE A 315 18.77 -26.63 5.20
CA PHE A 315 17.48 -26.98 4.63
C PHE A 315 16.96 -28.32 5.13
N ALA A 316 17.80 -29.34 5.13
CA ALA A 316 17.42 -30.65 5.62
C ALA A 316 17.03 -30.61 7.09
N ALA A 317 17.78 -29.86 7.92
CA ALA A 317 17.51 -29.70 9.33
C ALA A 317 16.21 -28.96 9.61
N LEU A 318 15.92 -27.89 8.85
CA LEU A 318 14.74 -27.06 9.05
C LEU A 318 13.48 -27.66 8.40
N LEU A 319 13.62 -28.33 7.27
CA LEU A 319 12.48 -28.86 6.51
C LEU A 319 12.23 -30.34 6.79
N ASN A 320 13.15 -31.01 7.49
CA ASN A 320 13.11 -32.46 7.73
C ASN A 320 12.92 -33.29 6.44
N SER A 321 13.55 -32.85 5.35
CA SER A 321 13.43 -33.45 4.01
C SER A 321 14.81 -33.54 3.35
N PRO A 322 15.74 -34.38 3.89
CA PRO A 322 17.11 -34.45 3.41
C PRO A 322 17.24 -34.88 1.93
N ASP A 323 16.24 -35.60 1.42
CA ASP A 323 16.35 -36.28 0.13
C ASP A 323 15.74 -35.50 -1.06
N ARG A 324 15.16 -34.32 -0.82
CA ARG A 324 14.37 -33.61 -1.83
C ARG A 324 14.93 -32.26 -2.29
N ILE A 325 15.97 -31.76 -1.63
CA ILE A 325 16.50 -30.42 -1.93
C ILE A 325 17.91 -30.57 -2.45
N ASP A 326 18.08 -30.34 -3.73
CA ASP A 326 19.42 -30.19 -4.31
C ASP A 326 20.02 -28.81 -3.93
N SER A 327 21.31 -28.65 -4.19
CA SER A 327 22.02 -27.41 -3.92
C SER A 327 21.42 -26.20 -4.60
N TYR A 328 20.88 -26.38 -5.81
CA TYR A 328 20.29 -25.30 -6.59
C TYR A 328 18.98 -24.81 -5.95
N ASP A 329 18.12 -25.72 -5.55
CA ASP A 329 16.84 -25.36 -4.90
C ASP A 329 17.07 -24.72 -3.54
N ALA A 330 18.02 -25.23 -2.76
CA ALA A 330 18.42 -24.64 -1.50
C ALA A 330 18.99 -23.23 -1.69
N GLN A 331 19.85 -23.02 -2.67
CA GLN A 331 20.41 -21.71 -3.01
C GLN A 331 19.33 -20.73 -3.46
N LYS A 332 18.45 -21.15 -4.36
CA LYS A 332 17.34 -20.34 -4.84
C LYS A 332 16.41 -19.92 -3.69
N TYR A 333 16.17 -20.82 -2.78
CA TYR A 333 15.35 -20.58 -1.62
C TYR A 333 16.00 -19.58 -0.64
N LEU A 334 17.28 -19.79 -0.29
CA LEU A 334 18.02 -18.86 0.55
C LEU A 334 18.18 -17.49 -0.11
N ALA A 335 18.38 -17.44 -1.43
CA ALA A 335 18.37 -16.18 -2.18
C ALA A 335 17.02 -15.46 -2.09
N SER A 336 15.92 -16.20 -2.07
CA SER A 336 14.58 -15.60 -1.84
C SER A 336 14.40 -15.03 -0.45
N LEU A 337 15.21 -15.48 0.52
CA LEU A 337 15.30 -14.98 1.88
C LEU A 337 16.43 -13.95 2.09
N ASP A 338 17.01 -13.44 1.01
CA ASP A 338 18.12 -12.49 1.00
C ASP A 338 19.44 -13.01 1.60
N PHE A 339 19.61 -14.31 1.64
CA PHE A 339 20.87 -14.93 1.99
C PHE A 339 21.85 -15.06 0.78
N GLY A 340 21.47 -14.51 -0.37
CA GLY A 340 22.25 -14.57 -1.59
C GLY A 340 23.68 -14.04 -1.44
N CYS A 341 23.86 -13.01 -0.64
CA CYS A 341 25.17 -12.46 -0.32
C CYS A 341 26.15 -13.46 0.34
N PHE A 342 25.64 -14.48 1.00
CA PHE A 342 26.46 -15.57 1.54
C PHE A 342 26.77 -16.64 0.49
N LEU A 343 25.94 -16.75 -0.53
CA LEU A 343 26.09 -17.73 -1.60
C LEU A 343 27.08 -17.28 -2.67
N ASP A 344 27.14 -15.98 -2.94
CA ASP A 344 28.04 -15.38 -3.95
C ASP A 344 29.35 -14.85 -3.36
N GLY A 345 29.54 -14.99 -2.04
CA GLY A 345 30.73 -14.48 -1.38
C GLY A 345 30.80 -12.94 -1.26
N SER A 346 29.70 -12.24 -1.52
CA SER A 346 29.68 -10.77 -1.50
C SER A 346 29.89 -10.16 -0.13
N TYR A 347 29.81 -10.95 0.94
CA TYR A 347 30.25 -10.54 2.28
C TYR A 347 31.78 -10.51 2.46
N GLY A 348 32.52 -10.91 1.42
CA GLY A 348 33.97 -10.69 1.33
C GLY A 348 34.81 -11.29 2.46
N PRO A 349 36.03 -10.84 2.61
CA PRO A 349 37.02 -11.39 3.53
C PRO A 349 36.69 -11.32 5.01
N HIS A 350 35.60 -10.69 5.38
CA HIS A 350 35.19 -10.53 6.79
C HIS A 350 34.61 -11.79 7.43
N LEU A 351 34.39 -12.84 6.64
CA LEU A 351 33.90 -14.16 7.11
C LEU A 351 34.96 -15.26 7.08
N GLU A 352 36.23 -14.92 6.90
CA GLU A 352 37.29 -15.93 7.00
C GLU A 352 37.90 -16.01 8.41
N PRO A 353 37.98 -17.22 8.96
CA PRO A 353 37.41 -18.45 8.44
C PRO A 353 35.89 -18.51 8.61
N PHE A 354 35.16 -18.94 7.58
CA PHE A 354 33.72 -19.15 7.65
C PHE A 354 33.34 -20.06 8.81
N ASN A 355 32.63 -19.48 9.80
CA ASN A 355 32.21 -20.23 10.98
C ASN A 355 30.79 -20.74 10.80
N VAL A 356 30.68 -21.96 10.30
CA VAL A 356 29.42 -22.65 10.02
C VAL A 356 28.50 -22.71 11.23
N ASN A 357 29.05 -22.92 12.43
CA ASN A 357 28.27 -23.01 13.66
C ASN A 357 27.66 -21.66 14.03
N ILE A 358 28.41 -20.56 13.92
CA ILE A 358 27.90 -19.22 14.21
C ILE A 358 26.75 -18.90 13.24
N MET A 359 26.95 -19.07 11.96
CA MET A 359 25.93 -18.78 10.96
C MET A 359 24.68 -19.62 11.13
N PHE A 360 24.84 -20.91 11.40
CA PHE A 360 23.68 -21.78 11.66
C PHE A 360 22.92 -21.33 12.91
N ASN A 361 23.60 -21.02 14.00
CA ASN A 361 22.95 -20.56 15.22
C ASN A 361 22.23 -19.23 15.03
N MET A 362 22.82 -18.29 14.26
CA MET A 362 22.16 -17.04 13.90
C MET A 362 20.90 -17.29 13.06
N PHE A 363 21.00 -18.15 12.06
CA PHE A 363 19.85 -18.53 11.24
C PHE A 363 18.74 -19.18 12.08
N LYS A 364 19.11 -20.14 12.93
CA LYS A 364 18.19 -20.82 13.84
C LYS A 364 17.51 -19.84 14.77
N ALA A 365 18.27 -18.99 15.46
CA ALA A 365 17.72 -17.99 16.38
C ALA A 365 16.73 -17.04 15.69
N ARG A 366 17.06 -16.56 14.50
CA ARG A 366 16.16 -15.69 13.73
C ARG A 366 14.90 -16.42 13.26
N ALA A 367 15.03 -17.66 12.84
CA ALA A 367 13.91 -18.48 12.43
C ALA A 367 12.95 -18.77 13.62
N GLU A 368 13.49 -19.04 14.79
CA GLU A 368 12.72 -19.24 16.03
C GLU A 368 12.06 -17.94 16.49
N GLU A 369 12.79 -16.83 16.55
CA GLU A 369 12.29 -15.50 16.94
C GLU A 369 11.08 -15.09 16.10
N LYS A 370 11.12 -15.35 14.80
CA LYS A 370 10.07 -14.97 13.85
C LYS A 370 8.99 -16.03 13.68
N ASN A 371 9.06 -17.14 14.41
CA ASN A 371 8.20 -18.29 14.19
C ASN A 371 8.20 -18.78 12.73
N THR A 372 9.35 -18.69 12.07
CA THR A 372 9.47 -18.89 10.62
C THR A 372 9.75 -20.33 10.24
N ILE A 373 10.10 -21.18 11.20
CA ILE A 373 10.33 -22.60 10.94
C ILE A 373 9.09 -23.26 10.33
N GLU A 374 7.91 -22.94 10.86
CA GLU A 374 6.65 -23.44 10.30
C GLU A 374 6.35 -22.85 8.92
N LEU A 375 6.64 -21.56 8.73
CA LEU A 375 6.49 -20.90 7.44
C LEU A 375 7.45 -21.49 6.38
N VAL A 376 8.68 -21.80 6.77
CA VAL A 376 9.65 -22.50 5.93
C VAL A 376 9.14 -23.89 5.53
N ARG A 377 8.61 -24.65 6.49
CA ARG A 377 8.09 -26.00 6.25
C ARG A 377 6.87 -26.03 5.35
N THR A 378 6.02 -25.04 5.44
CA THR A 378 4.79 -24.95 4.63
C THR A 378 5.02 -24.31 3.27
N GLY A 379 6.22 -23.80 2.98
CA GLY A 379 6.52 -23.03 1.78
C GLY A 379 5.83 -21.66 1.75
N ASN A 380 5.21 -21.26 2.85
CA ASN A 380 4.47 -20.02 2.97
C ASN A 380 5.36 -18.91 3.56
N LEU A 381 6.27 -18.42 2.75
CA LEU A 381 7.22 -17.37 3.14
C LEU A 381 6.63 -15.98 2.93
N GLY A 382 5.82 -15.56 3.86
CA GLY A 382 5.43 -14.15 3.99
C GLY A 382 6.53 -13.25 4.55
N ILE A 383 7.80 -13.69 4.53
CA ILE A 383 8.92 -13.00 5.17
C ILE A 383 9.73 -12.29 4.11
N THR A 384 9.91 -11.00 4.32
CA THR A 384 10.88 -10.26 3.53
C THR A 384 12.30 -10.69 3.92
N PRO A 385 13.17 -10.87 2.97
CA PRO A 385 14.53 -11.37 3.11
C PRO A 385 15.36 -10.74 4.23
N MET A 386 15.21 -9.45 4.43
CA MET A 386 15.95 -8.64 5.43
C MET A 386 15.69 -9.02 6.90
N THR A 387 14.83 -9.98 7.17
CA THR A 387 14.46 -10.36 8.54
C THR A 387 15.36 -11.40 9.18
N PHE A 388 16.22 -12.06 8.42
CA PHE A 388 17.03 -13.16 8.94
C PHE A 388 18.41 -12.76 9.42
N LEU A 389 19.18 -12.14 8.55
CA LEU A 389 20.51 -11.70 8.87
C LEU A 389 20.75 -10.30 8.33
N THR A 390 21.16 -9.39 9.16
CA THR A 390 21.64 -8.06 8.76
C THR A 390 23.15 -8.02 8.89
N LYS A 391 23.78 -7.03 8.28
CA LYS A 391 25.24 -6.80 8.45
C LYS A 391 25.63 -6.60 9.92
N GLY A 392 24.71 -6.15 10.77
CA GLY A 392 24.89 -6.03 12.21
C GLY A 392 24.91 -7.40 12.94
N ASP A 393 24.11 -8.36 12.45
CA ASP A 393 24.05 -9.71 13.03
C ASP A 393 25.34 -10.50 12.79
N LEU A 394 26.14 -10.11 11.81
CA LEU A 394 27.42 -10.75 11.47
C LEU A 394 28.60 -10.19 12.26
N ASN A 395 28.45 -9.02 12.87
CA ASN A 395 29.50 -8.34 13.65
C ASN A 395 29.26 -8.48 15.18
N ALA A 396 28.23 -9.17 15.60
CA ALA A 396 27.94 -9.51 16.98
C ALA A 396 28.40 -10.95 17.32
#